data_943c65fa64f75e043266a37c3a33dd2f
#
_entry.id   943c65fa64f75e043266a37c3a33dd2f
#
_cell.length_a   1.000
_cell.length_b   1.000
_cell.length_c   1.000
_cell.angle_alpha   90.00
_cell.angle_beta   90.00
_cell.angle_gamma   90.00
#
_symmetry.space_group_name_H-M   'P 1'
#
loop_
_entity.id
_entity.type
_entity.pdbx_description
1 polymer ?
#
loop_
_entity_poly.entity_id
_entity_poly.type
_entity_poly.pdbx_seq_one_letter_code
_entity_poly.pdbx_strand_id
1 'polypeptide(L)'
;MIRYLKYSEIDSEKWNQAVRNSLSPNVLAEYELLDLLTGDDTWHALVDDDYQAVMPLPTRKKGVLKYVYTPFFLPQMGIFYRQDIRMSVYVRFLEEISKHYVLADLLMNEQNAWDIDELEFPPYFISYKLPLQQSYNELFIRFHENTKRNIKASQKHQCRITVQEEKVSDIIALFRENKGSEEAVHFRDDDYARLQRVSDYLLEHNLLEIYGVRTSDNKLAAGALFVKDGKRRWFWFSGRDNRLSECKPMFLLLDAYIRDHAESELFLDFNGSRNPNVARLYQGFGSTEHLIPFVRIYKNKFWETILSTVITNLNNL
;
A
#
# COMPACT_ATOMS: atom_id res chain seq x y z
N MET A 1 -2.74 -9.70 -27.77
CA MET A 1 -3.52 -8.45 -28.03
C MET A 1 -4.17 -8.02 -26.73
N ILE A 2 -4.04 -6.74 -26.34
CA ILE A 2 -4.66 -6.26 -25.10
C ILE A 2 -6.17 -6.13 -25.28
N ARG A 3 -6.92 -6.71 -24.34
CA ARG A 3 -8.38 -6.69 -24.29
C ARG A 3 -8.84 -5.96 -23.03
N TYR A 4 -9.82 -5.10 -23.18
CA TYR A 4 -10.56 -4.53 -22.06
C TYR A 4 -11.69 -5.50 -21.68
N LEU A 5 -11.67 -5.96 -20.44
CA LEU A 5 -12.69 -6.83 -19.87
C LEU A 5 -13.51 -6.06 -18.83
N LYS A 6 -14.84 -6.15 -18.96
CA LYS A 6 -15.71 -5.73 -17.86
C LYS A 6 -15.60 -6.71 -16.70
N TYR A 7 -15.95 -6.28 -15.51
CA TYR A 7 -15.93 -7.10 -14.30
C TYR A 7 -16.50 -8.51 -14.52
N SER A 8 -17.71 -8.61 -15.10
CA SER A 8 -18.38 -9.89 -15.35
C SER A 8 -17.72 -10.80 -16.40
N GLU A 9 -16.72 -10.31 -17.11
CA GLU A 9 -15.98 -11.04 -18.15
C GLU A 9 -14.60 -11.55 -17.63
N ILE A 10 -14.24 -11.18 -16.38
CA ILE A 10 -12.97 -11.53 -15.79
C ILE A 10 -13.05 -12.96 -15.24
N ASP A 11 -12.12 -13.81 -15.68
CA ASP A 11 -11.89 -15.13 -15.10
C ASP A 11 -11.06 -14.97 -13.82
N SER A 12 -11.68 -15.12 -12.65
CA SER A 12 -11.06 -14.88 -11.35
C SER A 12 -9.89 -15.82 -11.08
N GLU A 13 -9.98 -17.08 -11.52
CA GLU A 13 -8.89 -18.04 -11.31
C GLU A 13 -7.66 -17.67 -12.13
N LYS A 14 -7.84 -17.39 -13.43
CA LYS A 14 -6.74 -16.92 -14.30
C LYS A 14 -6.16 -15.60 -13.81
N TRP A 15 -7.03 -14.68 -13.35
CA TRP A 15 -6.60 -13.41 -12.75
C TRP A 15 -5.68 -13.64 -11.56
N ASN A 16 -6.12 -14.40 -10.57
CA ASN A 16 -5.36 -14.68 -9.36
C ASN A 16 -4.04 -15.40 -9.68
N GLN A 17 -4.04 -16.34 -10.63
CA GLN A 17 -2.81 -16.99 -11.09
C GLN A 17 -1.84 -15.99 -11.75
N ALA A 18 -2.35 -15.05 -12.56
CA ALA A 18 -1.52 -14.03 -13.21
C ALA A 18 -0.86 -13.11 -12.17
N VAL A 19 -1.63 -12.64 -11.18
CA VAL A 19 -1.12 -11.77 -10.10
C VAL A 19 -0.09 -12.51 -9.24
N ARG A 20 -0.41 -13.72 -8.75
CA ARG A 20 0.47 -14.52 -7.88
C ARG A 20 1.79 -14.90 -8.53
N ASN A 21 1.77 -15.22 -9.82
CA ASN A 21 2.95 -15.64 -10.56
C ASN A 21 3.68 -14.49 -11.26
N SER A 22 3.30 -13.24 -11.00
CA SER A 22 3.97 -12.08 -11.58
C SER A 22 5.32 -11.80 -10.93
N LEU A 23 6.14 -10.99 -11.57
CA LEU A 23 7.43 -10.53 -11.01
C LEU A 23 7.26 -9.65 -9.74
N SER A 24 6.10 -9.02 -9.57
CA SER A 24 5.75 -8.26 -8.38
C SER A 24 4.36 -8.67 -7.88
N PRO A 25 4.23 -9.86 -7.28
CA PRO A 25 2.95 -10.30 -6.75
C PRO A 25 2.44 -9.31 -5.70
N ASN A 26 1.12 -9.20 -5.61
CA ASN A 26 0.45 -8.40 -4.60
C ASN A 26 -0.88 -9.07 -4.26
N VAL A 27 -0.96 -9.69 -3.10
CA VAL A 27 -2.16 -10.40 -2.64
C VAL A 27 -3.39 -9.48 -2.62
N LEU A 28 -3.21 -8.19 -2.30
CA LEU A 28 -4.29 -7.20 -2.29
C LEU A 28 -4.83 -6.86 -3.70
N ALA A 29 -4.15 -7.30 -4.75
CA ALA A 29 -4.61 -7.19 -6.14
C ALA A 29 -5.27 -8.48 -6.66
N GLU A 30 -5.44 -9.51 -5.83
CA GLU A 30 -6.24 -10.69 -6.17
C GLU A 30 -7.73 -10.33 -6.27
N TYR A 31 -8.48 -11.11 -7.02
CA TYR A 31 -9.84 -10.81 -7.44
C TYR A 31 -10.74 -10.47 -6.25
N GLU A 32 -10.79 -11.34 -5.25
CA GLU A 32 -11.66 -11.20 -4.06
C GLU A 32 -11.28 -9.97 -3.22
N LEU A 33 -9.98 -9.69 -3.08
CA LEU A 33 -9.49 -8.54 -2.33
C LEU A 33 -9.68 -7.22 -3.10
N LEU A 34 -9.56 -7.24 -4.43
CA LEU A 34 -9.93 -6.08 -5.26
C LEU A 34 -11.42 -5.76 -5.12
N ASP A 35 -12.30 -6.76 -5.09
CA ASP A 35 -13.73 -6.56 -4.87
C ASP A 35 -14.00 -5.91 -3.52
N LEU A 36 -13.38 -6.42 -2.46
CA LEU A 36 -13.49 -5.84 -1.13
C LEU A 36 -12.95 -4.41 -1.07
N LEU A 37 -11.85 -4.12 -1.77
CA LEU A 37 -11.22 -2.79 -1.81
C LEU A 37 -12.00 -1.78 -2.66
N THR A 38 -12.68 -2.22 -3.72
CA THR A 38 -13.35 -1.34 -4.68
C THR A 38 -14.87 -1.38 -4.56
N GLY A 39 -15.44 -2.50 -4.11
CA GLY A 39 -16.86 -2.82 -4.15
C GLY A 39 -17.24 -3.48 -5.49
N ASP A 40 -18.33 -4.22 -5.47
CA ASP A 40 -18.82 -5.01 -6.62
C ASP A 40 -18.97 -4.15 -7.88
N ASP A 41 -18.55 -4.67 -9.01
CA ASP A 41 -18.64 -4.04 -10.34
C ASP A 41 -17.97 -2.65 -10.45
N THR A 42 -17.10 -2.28 -9.52
CA THR A 42 -16.43 -0.99 -9.57
C THR A 42 -15.02 -1.05 -10.18
N TRP A 43 -14.59 -2.22 -10.65
CA TRP A 43 -13.35 -2.36 -11.38
C TRP A 43 -13.51 -3.18 -12.66
N HIS A 44 -12.60 -2.94 -13.60
CA HIS A 44 -12.47 -3.62 -14.88
C HIS A 44 -11.03 -4.06 -15.07
N ALA A 45 -10.69 -4.73 -16.15
CA ALA A 45 -9.35 -5.21 -16.38
C ALA A 45 -8.84 -4.93 -17.79
N LEU A 46 -7.53 -4.75 -17.92
CA LEU A 46 -6.81 -4.98 -19.15
C LEU A 46 -6.06 -6.31 -19.07
N VAL A 47 -6.17 -7.10 -20.11
CA VAL A 47 -5.58 -8.44 -20.17
C VAL A 47 -4.87 -8.62 -21.51
N ASP A 48 -3.60 -9.05 -21.49
CA ASP A 48 -2.88 -9.43 -22.71
C ASP A 48 -2.98 -10.93 -22.94
N ASP A 49 -3.38 -11.30 -24.15
CA ASP A 49 -3.62 -12.67 -24.60
C ASP A 49 -4.42 -13.50 -23.58
N ASP A 50 -3.93 -14.64 -23.13
CA ASP A 50 -4.58 -15.47 -22.13
C ASP A 50 -4.01 -15.21 -20.73
N TYR A 51 -4.17 -14.00 -20.20
CA TYR A 51 -3.71 -13.55 -18.87
C TYR A 51 -2.18 -13.62 -18.66
N GLN A 52 -1.38 -13.44 -19.73
CA GLN A 52 0.08 -13.36 -19.61
C GLN A 52 0.52 -12.07 -18.89
N ALA A 53 -0.22 -10.99 -19.10
CA ALA A 53 -0.11 -9.76 -18.37
C ALA A 53 -1.51 -9.22 -18.07
N VAL A 54 -1.72 -8.72 -16.86
CA VAL A 54 -3.02 -8.21 -16.41
C VAL A 54 -2.84 -6.89 -15.66
N MET A 55 -3.84 -6.02 -15.76
CA MET A 55 -3.85 -4.74 -15.08
C MET A 55 -5.26 -4.42 -14.57
N PRO A 56 -5.45 -4.21 -13.25
CA PRO A 56 -6.73 -3.80 -12.70
C PRO A 56 -7.02 -2.34 -13.00
N LEU A 57 -8.28 -2.04 -13.23
CA LEU A 57 -8.78 -0.70 -13.49
C LEU A 57 -9.91 -0.34 -12.51
N PRO A 58 -9.60 -0.11 -11.22
CA PRO A 58 -10.57 0.38 -10.26
C PRO A 58 -11.17 1.71 -10.73
N THR A 59 -12.48 1.81 -10.72
CA THR A 59 -13.20 2.88 -11.41
C THR A 59 -14.08 3.66 -10.46
N ARG A 60 -14.07 4.98 -10.58
CA ARG A 60 -15.02 5.89 -9.93
C ARG A 60 -15.71 6.77 -10.94
N LYS A 61 -16.88 7.28 -10.53
CA LYS A 61 -17.63 8.27 -11.29
C LYS A 61 -17.75 9.56 -10.48
N LYS A 62 -17.55 10.71 -11.14
CA LYS A 62 -17.88 12.03 -10.61
C LYS A 62 -18.76 12.74 -11.65
N GLY A 63 -20.06 12.77 -11.39
CA GLY A 63 -21.05 13.16 -12.39
C GLY A 63 -21.02 12.20 -13.58
N VAL A 64 -20.80 12.72 -14.78
CA VAL A 64 -20.67 11.93 -16.02
C VAL A 64 -19.26 11.43 -16.29
N LEU A 65 -18.27 11.88 -15.53
CA LEU A 65 -16.86 11.53 -15.74
C LEU A 65 -16.55 10.19 -15.09
N LYS A 66 -15.99 9.27 -15.88
CA LYS A 66 -15.52 7.97 -15.44
C LYS A 66 -13.99 7.98 -15.45
N TYR A 67 -13.35 7.63 -14.32
CA TYR A 67 -11.90 7.66 -14.18
C TYR A 67 -11.38 6.45 -13.40
N VAL A 68 -10.13 6.08 -13.66
CA VAL A 68 -9.41 5.03 -12.92
C VAL A 68 -8.62 5.68 -11.79
N TYR A 69 -8.58 5.02 -10.64
CA TYR A 69 -7.86 5.47 -9.45
C TYR A 69 -7.18 4.31 -8.74
N THR A 70 -6.19 4.60 -7.89
CA THR A 70 -5.65 3.61 -6.96
C THR A 70 -6.51 3.60 -5.69
N PRO A 71 -7.17 2.48 -5.33
CA PRO A 71 -7.97 2.37 -4.10
C PRO A 71 -7.14 2.67 -2.85
N PHE A 72 -7.80 3.26 -1.83
CA PHE A 72 -7.20 3.28 -0.49
C PHE A 72 -6.90 1.84 -0.05
N PHE A 73 -5.81 1.67 0.67
CA PHE A 73 -5.35 0.39 1.19
C PHE A 73 -4.83 -0.60 0.13
N LEU A 74 -4.78 -0.22 -1.16
CA LEU A 74 -4.01 -0.95 -2.18
C LEU A 74 -2.65 -0.25 -2.37
N PRO A 75 -1.55 -0.79 -1.84
CA PRO A 75 -0.26 -0.10 -1.83
C PRO A 75 0.29 0.20 -3.23
N GLN A 76 0.12 -0.74 -4.12
CA GLN A 76 0.63 -0.70 -5.49
C GLN A 76 -0.30 -1.49 -6.39
N MET A 77 -0.45 -1.05 -7.64
CA MET A 77 -1.13 -1.79 -8.69
C MET A 77 -0.33 -1.75 -9.99
N GLY A 78 -0.91 -1.58 -11.12
CA GLY A 78 -0.21 -1.53 -12.41
C GLY A 78 -0.30 -2.84 -13.16
N ILE A 79 0.68 -3.14 -13.98
CA ILE A 79 0.70 -4.33 -14.82
C ILE A 79 1.40 -5.46 -14.06
N PHE A 80 0.68 -6.57 -13.87
CA PHE A 80 1.21 -7.81 -13.33
C PHE A 80 1.56 -8.75 -14.49
N TYR A 81 2.83 -9.18 -14.59
CA TYR A 81 3.34 -10.03 -15.68
C TYR A 81 4.43 -10.97 -15.18
N ARG A 82 4.56 -12.13 -15.82
CA ARG A 82 5.50 -13.20 -15.40
C ARG A 82 6.92 -13.03 -15.91
N GLN A 83 7.09 -12.42 -17.08
CA GLN A 83 8.37 -12.22 -17.74
C GLN A 83 8.46 -10.77 -18.18
N ASP A 84 9.66 -10.26 -18.36
CA ASP A 84 9.83 -8.90 -18.83
C ASP A 84 9.03 -8.65 -20.11
N ILE A 85 8.07 -7.73 -19.99
CA ILE A 85 7.30 -7.28 -21.15
C ILE A 85 8.10 -6.23 -21.88
N ARG A 86 7.96 -6.20 -23.22
CA ARG A 86 8.58 -5.15 -24.01
C ARG A 86 7.93 -3.80 -23.70
N MET A 87 8.70 -2.71 -23.75
CA MET A 87 8.18 -1.35 -23.60
C MET A 87 6.94 -1.10 -24.47
N SER A 88 6.93 -1.63 -25.70
CA SER A 88 5.77 -1.50 -26.61
C SER A 88 4.48 -2.16 -26.08
N VAL A 89 4.59 -3.19 -25.23
CA VAL A 89 3.41 -3.82 -24.57
C VAL A 89 2.94 -2.93 -23.43
N TYR A 90 3.88 -2.44 -22.63
CA TYR A 90 3.60 -1.49 -21.55
C TYR A 90 2.85 -0.25 -22.05
N VAL A 91 3.40 0.40 -23.09
CA VAL A 91 2.77 1.58 -23.73
C VAL A 91 1.34 1.26 -24.21
N ARG A 92 1.12 0.10 -24.84
CA ARG A 92 -0.23 -0.31 -25.29
C ARG A 92 -1.23 -0.50 -24.13
N PHE A 93 -0.79 -0.96 -22.94
CA PHE A 93 -1.64 -0.99 -21.78
C PHE A 93 -2.09 0.42 -21.38
N LEU A 94 -1.16 1.37 -21.35
CA LEU A 94 -1.49 2.76 -21.00
C LEU A 94 -2.37 3.45 -22.07
N GLU A 95 -2.10 3.22 -23.35
CA GLU A 95 -2.93 3.73 -24.44
C GLU A 95 -4.34 3.16 -24.40
N GLU A 96 -4.51 1.88 -24.05
CA GLU A 96 -5.84 1.26 -23.97
C GLU A 96 -6.70 1.91 -22.90
N ILE A 97 -6.12 2.34 -21.77
CA ILE A 97 -6.84 3.06 -20.71
C ILE A 97 -7.52 4.32 -21.27
N SER A 98 -6.79 5.11 -22.07
CA SER A 98 -7.29 6.38 -22.61
C SER A 98 -8.50 6.24 -23.54
N LYS A 99 -8.74 5.05 -24.11
CA LYS A 99 -9.93 4.79 -24.94
C LYS A 99 -11.21 4.69 -24.11
N HIS A 100 -11.11 4.26 -22.86
CA HIS A 100 -12.25 3.97 -21.99
C HIS A 100 -12.49 5.02 -20.90
N TYR A 101 -11.47 5.75 -20.48
CA TYR A 101 -11.51 6.66 -19.33
C TYR A 101 -11.00 8.05 -19.69
N VAL A 102 -11.54 9.07 -19.04
CA VAL A 102 -11.10 10.47 -19.24
C VAL A 102 -9.81 10.78 -18.48
N LEU A 103 -9.58 10.06 -17.38
CA LEU A 103 -8.43 10.21 -16.50
C LEU A 103 -8.10 8.85 -15.87
N ALA A 104 -6.83 8.56 -15.69
CA ALA A 104 -6.34 7.52 -14.81
C ALA A 104 -5.21 8.05 -13.93
N ASP A 105 -5.31 7.85 -12.62
CA ASP A 105 -4.30 8.12 -11.61
C ASP A 105 -3.88 6.82 -10.95
N LEU A 106 -2.68 6.34 -11.28
CA LEU A 106 -2.22 4.99 -11.02
C LEU A 106 -0.90 4.99 -10.25
N LEU A 107 -0.93 4.45 -9.03
CA LEU A 107 0.29 4.07 -8.33
C LEU A 107 0.69 2.67 -8.82
N MET A 108 1.74 2.61 -9.65
CA MET A 108 2.19 1.39 -10.29
C MET A 108 2.94 0.49 -9.29
N ASN A 109 3.25 -0.74 -9.65
CA ASN A 109 4.20 -1.55 -8.90
C ASN A 109 5.64 -1.24 -9.33
N GLU A 110 6.60 -1.64 -8.52
CA GLU A 110 8.01 -1.36 -8.74
C GLU A 110 8.59 -1.96 -10.03
N GLN A 111 8.03 -3.08 -10.51
CA GLN A 111 8.46 -3.69 -11.77
C GLN A 111 7.97 -2.91 -13.00
N ASN A 112 7.09 -1.95 -12.79
CA ASN A 112 6.67 -1.00 -13.83
C ASN A 112 7.54 0.28 -13.85
N ALA A 113 8.61 0.34 -13.07
CA ALA A 113 9.62 1.38 -13.11
C ALA A 113 10.56 1.09 -14.31
N TRP A 114 10.17 1.51 -15.50
CA TRP A 114 11.04 1.50 -16.68
C TRP A 114 12.01 2.68 -16.59
N ASP A 115 13.16 2.55 -17.27
CA ASP A 115 14.10 3.65 -17.44
C ASP A 115 13.43 4.73 -18.32
N ILE A 116 12.82 5.71 -17.66
CA ILE A 116 11.80 6.58 -18.23
C ILE A 116 12.39 7.98 -18.47
N ASP A 117 13.65 8.08 -18.82
CA ASP A 117 14.26 9.35 -19.22
C ASP A 117 13.54 10.04 -20.40
N GLU A 118 12.68 9.30 -21.12
CA GLU A 118 11.93 9.83 -22.26
C GLU A 118 10.47 10.22 -21.99
N LEU A 119 9.94 9.94 -20.81
CA LEU A 119 8.57 10.30 -20.47
C LEU A 119 8.58 11.31 -19.32
N GLU A 120 8.00 12.50 -19.53
CA GLU A 120 7.72 13.48 -18.46
C GLU A 120 6.70 12.90 -17.49
N PHE A 121 7.16 12.13 -16.49
CA PHE A 121 6.28 11.59 -15.46
C PHE A 121 6.21 12.47 -14.23
N PRO A 122 5.01 12.47 -13.56
CA PRO A 122 4.84 13.10 -12.27
C PRO A 122 5.75 12.44 -11.21
N PRO A 123 5.93 13.07 -10.06
CA PRO A 123 6.90 12.66 -9.07
C PRO A 123 6.67 11.21 -8.62
N TYR A 124 7.76 10.45 -8.55
CA TYR A 124 7.75 9.11 -7.96
C TYR A 124 7.21 9.13 -6.53
N PHE A 125 6.54 8.05 -6.18
CA PHE A 125 6.24 7.75 -4.80
C PHE A 125 7.42 6.95 -4.22
N ILE A 126 7.84 7.25 -3.00
CA ILE A 126 8.97 6.54 -2.39
C ILE A 126 8.41 5.53 -1.39
N SER A 127 8.69 4.24 -1.61
CA SER A 127 8.53 3.18 -0.64
C SER A 127 9.83 2.92 0.09
N TYR A 128 9.77 2.27 1.25
CA TYR A 128 10.93 1.93 2.09
C TYR A 128 10.91 0.44 2.38
N LYS A 129 12.02 -0.27 2.10
CA LYS A 129 12.13 -1.72 2.30
C LYS A 129 13.29 -2.06 3.22
N LEU A 130 13.05 -3.00 4.11
CA LEU A 130 14.03 -3.56 5.00
C LEU A 130 14.13 -5.07 4.79
N PRO A 131 15.22 -5.58 4.19
CA PRO A 131 15.51 -7.02 4.17
C PRO A 131 15.72 -7.57 5.58
N LEU A 132 15.16 -8.75 5.87
CA LEU A 132 15.18 -9.37 7.20
C LEU A 132 16.07 -10.61 7.28
N GLN A 133 16.91 -10.88 6.25
CA GLN A 133 17.76 -12.08 6.20
C GLN A 133 18.86 -12.08 7.26
N GLN A 134 19.25 -10.93 7.77
CA GLN A 134 20.32 -10.80 8.75
C GLN A 134 19.81 -11.07 10.16
N SER A 135 20.75 -11.39 11.08
CA SER A 135 20.42 -11.47 12.50
C SER A 135 19.89 -10.13 13.01
N TYR A 136 19.05 -10.17 14.04
CA TYR A 136 18.53 -8.93 14.64
C TYR A 136 19.65 -7.99 15.10
N ASN A 137 20.75 -8.52 15.61
CA ASN A 137 21.88 -7.69 16.04
C ASN A 137 22.51 -6.93 14.86
N GLU A 138 22.69 -7.56 13.71
CA GLU A 138 23.20 -6.91 12.50
C GLU A 138 22.23 -5.87 11.96
N LEU A 139 20.93 -6.15 11.97
CA LEU A 139 19.91 -5.18 11.61
C LEU A 139 19.90 -3.99 12.57
N PHE A 140 19.96 -4.24 13.88
CA PHE A 140 19.96 -3.20 14.91
C PHE A 140 21.18 -2.27 14.81
N ILE A 141 22.36 -2.79 14.45
CA ILE A 141 23.57 -1.96 14.22
C ILE A 141 23.29 -0.88 13.16
N ARG A 142 22.51 -1.20 12.12
CA ARG A 142 22.16 -0.28 11.02
C ARG A 142 21.07 0.74 11.37
N PHE A 143 20.35 0.56 12.48
CA PHE A 143 19.37 1.54 12.91
C PHE A 143 20.03 2.88 13.21
N HIS A 144 19.37 3.97 12.85
CA HIS A 144 19.84 5.30 13.20
C HIS A 144 19.89 5.49 14.72
N GLU A 145 20.81 6.29 15.20
CA GLU A 145 21.00 6.53 16.65
C GLU A 145 19.73 7.08 17.32
N ASN A 146 18.94 7.89 16.62
CA ASN A 146 17.65 8.37 17.12
C ASN A 146 16.66 7.22 17.34
N THR A 147 16.62 6.24 16.43
CA THR A 147 15.75 5.06 16.54
C THR A 147 16.17 4.20 17.72
N LYS A 148 17.46 3.92 17.87
CA LYS A 148 18.01 3.18 19.02
C LYS A 148 17.68 3.85 20.34
N ARG A 149 17.81 5.19 20.42
CA ARG A 149 17.43 5.95 21.62
C ARG A 149 15.93 5.84 21.94
N ASN A 150 15.07 5.91 20.92
CA ASN A 150 13.63 5.79 21.12
C ASN A 150 13.22 4.38 21.56
N ILE A 151 13.81 3.33 20.99
CA ILE A 151 13.61 1.93 21.42
C ILE A 151 14.05 1.79 22.88
N LYS A 152 15.24 2.26 23.24
CA LYS A 152 15.72 2.23 24.63
C LYS A 152 14.82 3.04 25.58
N ALA A 153 14.28 4.15 25.13
CA ALA A 153 13.34 4.96 25.91
C ALA A 153 12.02 4.21 26.13
N SER A 154 11.47 3.54 25.11
CA SER A 154 10.23 2.78 25.22
C SER A 154 10.30 1.66 26.24
N GLN A 155 11.44 0.99 26.36
CA GLN A 155 11.66 -0.09 27.33
C GLN A 155 11.52 0.36 28.80
N LYS A 156 11.67 1.66 29.10
CA LYS A 156 11.51 2.21 30.46
C LYS A 156 10.05 2.34 30.90
N HIS A 157 9.11 2.32 29.96
CA HIS A 157 7.70 2.58 30.23
C HIS A 157 6.88 1.31 30.54
N GLN A 158 7.55 0.15 30.71
CA GLN A 158 6.91 -1.13 31.05
C GLN A 158 5.73 -1.48 30.09
N CYS A 159 5.84 -1.03 28.83
CA CYS A 159 4.91 -1.42 27.80
C CYS A 159 5.16 -2.89 27.39
N ARG A 160 4.09 -3.63 27.10
CA ARG A 160 4.17 -4.98 26.55
C ARG A 160 3.80 -5.01 25.06
N ILE A 161 4.45 -5.88 24.33
CA ILE A 161 4.06 -6.23 22.97
C ILE A 161 2.94 -7.28 23.03
N THR A 162 1.96 -7.12 22.15
CA THR A 162 0.89 -8.11 21.91
C THR A 162 0.99 -8.58 20.46
N VAL A 163 0.82 -9.87 20.23
CA VAL A 163 0.82 -10.48 18.89
C VAL A 163 -0.49 -11.25 18.72
N GLN A 164 -1.28 -10.91 17.71
CA GLN A 164 -2.60 -11.48 17.41
C GLN A 164 -3.61 -11.37 18.58
N GLU A 165 -3.41 -10.44 19.51
CA GLU A 165 -4.31 -10.22 20.64
C GLU A 165 -5.25 -9.02 20.41
N GLU A 166 -4.89 -8.09 19.51
CA GLU A 166 -5.66 -6.86 19.30
C GLU A 166 -6.73 -7.07 18.22
N LYS A 167 -7.86 -6.39 18.40
CA LYS A 167 -8.88 -6.34 17.36
C LYS A 167 -8.53 -5.30 16.32
N VAL A 168 -8.78 -5.60 15.05
CA VAL A 168 -8.62 -4.64 13.95
C VAL A 168 -9.43 -3.37 14.21
N SER A 169 -10.68 -3.52 14.69
CA SER A 169 -11.55 -2.39 15.05
C SER A 169 -10.94 -1.43 16.07
N ASP A 170 -10.17 -1.94 17.02
CA ASP A 170 -9.52 -1.10 18.05
C ASP A 170 -8.38 -0.28 17.45
N ILE A 171 -7.62 -0.88 16.52
CA ILE A 171 -6.55 -0.17 15.79
C ILE A 171 -7.14 0.89 14.85
N ILE A 172 -8.26 0.58 14.18
CA ILE A 172 -9.00 1.55 13.36
C ILE A 172 -9.51 2.70 14.22
N ALA A 173 -10.12 2.42 15.36
CA ALA A 173 -10.60 3.44 16.29
C ALA A 173 -9.44 4.34 16.77
N LEU A 174 -8.33 3.72 17.15
CA LEU A 174 -7.13 4.45 17.58
C LEU A 174 -6.59 5.39 16.48
N PHE A 175 -6.57 4.93 15.22
CA PHE A 175 -6.20 5.77 14.10
C PHE A 175 -7.19 6.93 13.90
N ARG A 176 -8.50 6.65 13.91
CA ARG A 176 -9.57 7.65 13.71
C ARG A 176 -9.52 8.76 14.74
N GLU A 177 -9.34 8.40 16.02
CA GLU A 177 -9.29 9.36 17.14
C GLU A 177 -8.04 10.26 17.11
N ASN A 178 -6.97 9.82 16.46
CA ASN A 178 -5.68 10.52 16.45
C ASN A 178 -5.36 11.05 15.04
N LYS A 179 -4.69 10.25 14.23
CA LYS A 179 -4.26 10.65 12.87
C LYS A 179 -5.43 10.89 11.92
N GLY A 180 -6.47 10.07 12.02
CA GLY A 180 -7.66 10.16 11.17
C GLY A 180 -8.50 11.42 11.40
N SER A 181 -8.32 12.11 12.53
CA SER A 181 -8.97 13.40 12.84
C SER A 181 -8.25 14.60 12.23
N GLU A 182 -7.05 14.43 11.67
CA GLU A 182 -6.31 15.51 11.02
C GLU A 182 -6.99 15.90 9.69
N GLU A 183 -7.06 17.20 9.40
CA GLU A 183 -7.73 17.75 8.22
C GLU A 183 -7.19 17.21 6.88
N ALA A 184 -5.92 16.80 6.85
CA ALA A 184 -5.28 16.20 5.69
C ALA A 184 -5.69 14.73 5.42
N VAL A 185 -6.44 14.09 6.33
CA VAL A 185 -6.91 12.70 6.17
C VAL A 185 -8.37 12.70 5.74
N HIS A 186 -8.63 12.23 4.53
CA HIS A 186 -9.96 12.28 3.90
C HIS A 186 -10.67 10.92 3.87
N PHE A 187 -10.40 10.00 4.81
CA PHE A 187 -11.12 8.73 4.90
C PHE A 187 -12.54 8.95 5.44
N ARG A 188 -13.51 8.34 4.75
CA ARG A 188 -14.91 8.32 5.16
C ARG A 188 -15.22 7.03 5.93
N ASP A 189 -16.38 6.97 6.57
CA ASP A 189 -16.82 5.78 7.30
C ASP A 189 -16.82 4.52 6.42
N ASP A 190 -17.22 4.64 5.16
CA ASP A 190 -17.17 3.55 4.19
C ASP A 190 -15.75 3.03 3.93
N ASP A 191 -14.74 3.89 3.97
CA ASP A 191 -13.34 3.49 3.77
C ASP A 191 -12.86 2.67 4.98
N TYR A 192 -13.22 3.07 6.20
CA TYR A 192 -12.91 2.29 7.41
C TYR A 192 -13.68 0.96 7.46
N ALA A 193 -14.95 0.96 7.07
CA ALA A 193 -15.73 -0.28 6.96
C ALA A 193 -15.13 -1.24 5.92
N ARG A 194 -14.60 -0.70 4.83
CA ARG A 194 -13.88 -1.46 3.80
C ARG A 194 -12.58 -2.04 4.35
N LEU A 195 -11.79 -1.23 5.06
CA LEU A 195 -10.57 -1.69 5.72
C LEU A 195 -10.87 -2.84 6.69
N GLN A 196 -11.95 -2.76 7.46
CA GLN A 196 -12.38 -3.83 8.37
C GLN A 196 -12.69 -5.11 7.59
N ARG A 197 -13.52 -5.05 6.53
CA ARG A 197 -13.87 -6.24 5.72
C ARG A 197 -12.66 -6.89 5.06
N VAL A 198 -11.74 -6.09 4.51
CA VAL A 198 -10.49 -6.61 3.94
C VAL A 198 -9.64 -7.28 5.02
N SER A 199 -9.55 -6.67 6.20
CA SER A 199 -8.80 -7.25 7.33
C SER A 199 -9.41 -8.56 7.81
N ASP A 200 -10.74 -8.66 7.88
CA ASP A 200 -11.44 -9.88 8.27
C ASP A 200 -11.15 -11.02 7.28
N TYR A 201 -11.23 -10.74 5.97
CA TYR A 201 -10.85 -11.70 4.93
C TYR A 201 -9.39 -12.16 5.07
N LEU A 202 -8.46 -11.20 5.27
CA LEU A 202 -7.04 -11.52 5.43
C LEU A 202 -6.76 -12.37 6.69
N LEU A 203 -7.50 -12.13 7.78
CA LEU A 203 -7.42 -12.95 9.00
C LEU A 203 -7.92 -14.37 8.78
N GLU A 204 -9.08 -14.53 8.15
CA GLU A 204 -9.67 -15.84 7.83
C GLU A 204 -8.73 -16.69 6.96
N HIS A 205 -7.95 -16.05 6.07
CA HIS A 205 -6.99 -16.72 5.19
C HIS A 205 -5.57 -16.76 5.75
N ASN A 206 -5.36 -16.39 7.02
CA ASN A 206 -4.04 -16.34 7.66
C ASN A 206 -3.03 -15.46 6.89
N LEU A 207 -3.50 -14.34 6.31
CA LEU A 207 -2.72 -13.38 5.54
C LEU A 207 -2.47 -12.07 6.29
N LEU A 208 -2.89 -11.94 7.56
CA LEU A 208 -2.71 -10.76 8.39
C LEU A 208 -1.99 -11.10 9.69
N GLU A 209 -1.00 -10.28 10.03
CA GLU A 209 -0.35 -10.27 11.34
C GLU A 209 -0.71 -8.97 12.05
N ILE A 210 -1.05 -9.08 13.33
CA ILE A 210 -1.47 -7.95 14.17
C ILE A 210 -0.48 -7.81 15.33
N TYR A 211 0.14 -6.65 15.42
CA TYR A 211 1.01 -6.28 16.53
C TYR A 211 0.41 -5.11 17.28
N GLY A 212 0.49 -5.16 18.61
CA GLY A 212 0.06 -4.10 19.48
C GLY A 212 1.10 -3.75 20.55
N VAL A 213 0.95 -2.57 21.11
CA VAL A 213 1.69 -2.12 22.30
C VAL A 213 0.69 -1.68 23.35
N ARG A 214 0.70 -2.33 24.50
CA ARG A 214 -0.11 -1.94 25.66
C ARG A 214 0.77 -1.39 26.77
N THR A 215 0.24 -0.37 27.42
CA THR A 215 0.84 0.20 28.63
C THR A 215 0.66 -0.74 29.84
N SER A 216 1.32 -0.47 30.96
CA SER A 216 1.19 -1.23 32.20
C SER A 216 -0.26 -1.23 32.75
N ASP A 217 -1.04 -0.19 32.50
CA ASP A 217 -2.47 -0.09 32.84
C ASP A 217 -3.39 -0.64 31.70
N ASN A 218 -2.81 -1.45 30.82
CA ASN A 218 -3.49 -2.20 29.75
C ASN A 218 -4.19 -1.36 28.67
N LYS A 219 -3.81 -0.09 28.48
CA LYS A 219 -4.30 0.74 27.37
C LYS A 219 -3.53 0.44 26.09
N LEU A 220 -4.22 0.40 24.95
CA LEU A 220 -3.60 0.24 23.64
C LEU A 220 -2.90 1.56 23.25
N ALA A 221 -1.58 1.56 23.23
CA ALA A 221 -0.77 2.73 22.88
C ALA A 221 -0.46 2.82 21.38
N ALA A 222 -0.34 1.67 20.72
CA ALA A 222 -0.23 1.57 19.26
C ALA A 222 -0.66 0.17 18.81
N GLY A 223 -1.08 0.09 17.55
CA GLY A 223 -1.34 -1.17 16.88
C GLY A 223 -1.02 -1.05 15.39
N ALA A 224 -0.63 -2.17 14.80
CA ALA A 224 -0.31 -2.26 13.38
C ALA A 224 -0.77 -3.56 12.76
N LEU A 225 -1.14 -3.47 11.48
CA LEU A 225 -1.56 -4.55 10.62
C LEU A 225 -0.48 -4.78 9.57
N PHE A 226 0.01 -6.01 9.49
CA PHE A 226 1.01 -6.44 8.51
C PHE A 226 0.40 -7.48 7.57
N VAL A 227 0.33 -7.18 6.28
CA VAL A 227 -0.19 -8.13 5.28
C VAL A 227 0.95 -9.04 4.80
N LYS A 228 0.71 -10.34 4.83
CA LYS A 228 1.62 -11.38 4.31
C LYS A 228 1.40 -11.55 2.82
N ASP A 229 2.46 -11.33 2.03
CA ASP A 229 2.44 -11.39 0.58
C ASP A 229 3.71 -12.09 0.08
N GLY A 230 3.70 -13.40 0.06
CA GLY A 230 4.89 -14.20 -0.20
C GLY A 230 6.03 -13.87 0.77
N LYS A 231 7.18 -13.42 0.22
CA LYS A 231 8.32 -12.95 1.02
C LYS A 231 8.14 -11.52 1.54
N ARG A 232 7.16 -10.76 1.03
CA ARG A 232 6.88 -9.40 1.45
C ARG A 232 6.00 -9.37 2.69
N ARG A 233 6.26 -8.42 3.57
CA ARG A 233 5.41 -8.05 4.71
C ARG A 233 5.08 -6.57 4.55
N TRP A 234 3.83 -6.25 4.21
CA TRP A 234 3.39 -4.88 4.11
C TRP A 234 3.10 -4.32 5.50
N PHE A 235 3.79 -3.26 5.92
CA PHE A 235 3.32 -2.43 7.02
C PHE A 235 2.12 -1.63 6.53
N TRP A 236 0.95 -2.25 6.61
CA TRP A 236 -0.20 -1.88 5.81
C TRP A 236 -1.06 -0.78 6.43
N PHE A 237 -1.36 -0.89 7.72
CA PHE A 237 -2.14 0.08 8.46
C PHE A 237 -1.69 0.14 9.91
N SER A 238 -1.76 1.33 10.55
CA SER A 238 -1.39 1.47 11.95
C SER A 238 -2.09 2.65 12.61
N GLY A 239 -2.39 2.51 13.91
CA GLY A 239 -2.88 3.57 14.77
C GLY A 239 -2.02 3.72 16.01
N ARG A 240 -1.95 4.93 16.56
CA ARG A 240 -1.28 5.21 17.84
C ARG A 240 -2.04 6.25 18.63
N ASP A 241 -2.00 6.16 19.96
CA ASP A 241 -2.51 7.20 20.86
C ASP A 241 -1.44 8.29 21.03
N ASN A 242 -1.75 9.50 20.57
CA ASN A 242 -0.86 10.65 20.68
C ASN A 242 -0.61 11.07 22.14
N ARG A 243 -1.55 10.77 23.06
CA ARG A 243 -1.44 11.05 24.49
C ARG A 243 -0.38 10.17 25.18
N LEU A 244 -0.08 9.00 24.56
CA LEU A 244 0.90 8.04 25.02
C LEU A 244 2.22 8.10 24.22
N SER A 245 2.48 9.22 23.54
CA SER A 245 3.66 9.41 22.68
C SER A 245 5.00 9.30 23.42
N GLU A 246 5.02 9.53 24.74
CA GLU A 246 6.23 9.38 25.57
C GLU A 246 6.72 7.93 25.61
N CYS A 247 5.81 6.96 25.55
CA CYS A 247 6.13 5.53 25.50
C CYS A 247 6.83 5.11 24.19
N LYS A 248 6.90 5.99 23.18
CA LYS A 248 7.47 5.68 21.85
C LYS A 248 6.92 4.39 21.24
N PRO A 249 5.59 4.14 21.29
CA PRO A 249 5.04 2.81 21.07
C PRO A 249 5.30 2.28 19.66
N MET A 250 5.32 3.13 18.61
CA MET A 250 5.63 2.69 17.24
C MET A 250 7.07 2.21 17.08
N PHE A 251 8.04 2.78 17.82
CA PHE A 251 9.41 2.30 17.79
C PHE A 251 9.52 0.91 18.45
N LEU A 252 8.83 0.70 19.56
CA LEU A 252 8.77 -0.58 20.25
C LEU A 252 8.09 -1.66 19.39
N LEU A 253 6.98 -1.30 18.74
CA LEU A 253 6.22 -2.21 17.87
C LEU A 253 7.05 -2.68 16.68
N LEU A 254 7.65 -1.73 15.94
CA LEU A 254 8.45 -2.04 14.76
C LEU A 254 9.74 -2.79 15.13
N ASP A 255 10.37 -2.45 16.25
CA ASP A 255 11.52 -3.18 16.77
C ASP A 255 11.17 -4.65 17.06
N ALA A 256 10.04 -4.88 17.73
CA ALA A 256 9.57 -6.24 18.01
C ALA A 256 9.28 -7.01 16.72
N TYR A 257 8.54 -6.39 15.78
CA TYR A 257 8.26 -7.02 14.49
C TYR A 257 9.53 -7.43 13.73
N ILE A 258 10.50 -6.52 13.65
CA ILE A 258 11.77 -6.78 12.97
C ILE A 258 12.54 -7.91 13.68
N ARG A 259 12.55 -7.93 15.02
CA ARG A 259 13.21 -8.98 15.80
C ARG A 259 12.58 -10.34 15.58
N ASP A 260 11.26 -10.43 15.59
CA ASP A 260 10.53 -11.69 15.44
C ASP A 260 10.66 -12.27 14.02
N HIS A 261 11.00 -11.45 13.02
CA HIS A 261 11.14 -11.85 11.63
C HIS A 261 12.59 -11.79 11.10
N ALA A 262 13.56 -11.46 11.94
CA ALA A 262 14.98 -11.55 11.58
C ALA A 262 15.38 -12.99 11.22
N GLU A 263 16.52 -13.14 10.51
CA GLU A 263 17.02 -14.44 10.02
C GLU A 263 16.03 -15.20 9.11
N SER A 264 15.19 -14.46 8.40
CA SER A 264 14.21 -15.02 7.46
C SER A 264 14.42 -14.49 6.04
N GLU A 265 13.88 -15.20 5.04
CA GLU A 265 13.88 -14.75 3.63
C GLU A 265 12.88 -13.61 3.36
N LEU A 266 12.34 -12.99 4.40
CA LEU A 266 11.33 -11.95 4.31
C LEU A 266 11.96 -10.57 4.10
N PHE A 267 11.14 -9.62 3.66
CA PHE A 267 11.43 -8.19 3.75
C PHE A 267 10.18 -7.41 4.18
N LEU A 268 10.41 -6.42 5.03
CA LEU A 268 9.37 -5.49 5.47
C LEU A 268 9.29 -4.33 4.48
N ASP A 269 8.11 -4.12 3.90
CA ASP A 269 7.80 -2.98 3.04
C ASP A 269 6.91 -2.00 3.82
N PHE A 270 7.46 -0.83 4.11
CA PHE A 270 6.77 0.21 4.86
C PHE A 270 5.73 0.98 4.04
N ASN A 271 5.55 0.62 2.77
CA ASN A 271 4.56 1.21 1.87
C ASN A 271 4.69 2.72 1.66
N GLY A 272 5.81 3.28 1.97
CA GLY A 272 6.11 4.69 1.71
C GLY A 272 5.28 5.71 2.50
N SER A 273 5.67 6.96 2.39
CA SER A 273 4.88 8.08 2.93
C SER A 273 5.33 9.40 2.32
N ARG A 274 4.36 10.27 1.99
CA ARG A 274 4.63 11.68 1.65
C ARG A 274 4.95 12.53 2.88
N ASN A 275 4.65 12.04 4.10
CA ASN A 275 4.95 12.75 5.33
C ASN A 275 6.43 12.54 5.70
N PRO A 276 7.26 13.61 5.75
CA PRO A 276 8.70 13.48 6.02
C PRO A 276 9.02 12.86 7.39
N ASN A 277 8.15 13.05 8.38
CA ASN A 277 8.36 12.48 9.71
C ASN A 277 8.13 10.97 9.72
N VAL A 278 7.18 10.48 8.92
CA VAL A 278 6.92 9.05 8.75
C VAL A 278 8.03 8.41 7.92
N ALA A 279 8.46 9.05 6.83
CA ALA A 279 9.61 8.61 6.04
C ALA A 279 10.88 8.47 6.91
N ARG A 280 11.16 9.49 7.75
CA ARG A 280 12.28 9.45 8.71
C ARG A 280 12.17 8.30 9.72
N LEU A 281 10.95 7.93 10.14
CA LEU A 281 10.74 6.76 11.00
C LEU A 281 11.20 5.48 10.28
N TYR A 282 10.77 5.29 9.03
CA TYR A 282 11.10 4.09 8.25
C TYR A 282 12.60 4.00 7.96
N GLN A 283 13.21 5.08 7.48
CA GLN A 283 14.67 5.17 7.26
C GLN A 283 15.44 4.90 8.55
N GLY A 284 14.91 5.33 9.70
CA GLY A 284 15.50 5.11 11.01
C GLY A 284 15.74 3.65 11.36
N PHE A 285 14.97 2.72 10.80
CA PHE A 285 15.17 1.27 10.94
C PHE A 285 16.14 0.69 9.90
N GLY A 286 16.87 1.52 9.16
CA GLY A 286 17.86 1.06 8.18
C GLY A 286 17.25 0.57 6.88
N SER A 287 16.00 0.93 6.58
CA SER A 287 15.36 0.62 5.29
C SER A 287 15.96 1.44 4.14
N THR A 288 15.86 0.90 2.94
CA THR A 288 16.29 1.56 1.70
C THR A 288 15.12 2.10 0.92
N GLU A 289 15.35 3.20 0.19
CA GLU A 289 14.35 3.82 -0.67
C GLU A 289 14.15 3.03 -1.96
N HIS A 290 12.90 2.89 -2.37
CA HIS A 290 12.49 2.31 -3.64
C HIS A 290 11.50 3.24 -4.34
N LEU A 291 11.77 3.55 -5.60
CA LEU A 291 10.90 4.40 -6.40
C LEU A 291 9.71 3.58 -6.91
N ILE A 292 8.53 4.10 -6.71
CA ILE A 292 7.27 3.56 -7.19
C ILE A 292 6.72 4.53 -8.23
N PRO A 293 6.55 4.12 -9.49
CA PRO A 293 6.04 5.01 -10.53
C PRO A 293 4.59 5.41 -10.23
N PHE A 294 4.31 6.69 -10.40
CA PHE A 294 2.95 7.21 -10.44
C PHE A 294 2.68 7.66 -11.88
N VAL A 295 1.62 7.15 -12.49
CA VAL A 295 1.25 7.44 -13.87
C VAL A 295 -0.09 8.14 -13.90
N ARG A 296 -0.13 9.30 -14.57
CA ARG A 296 -1.36 10.02 -14.86
C ARG A 296 -1.61 10.01 -16.36
N ILE A 297 -2.77 9.53 -16.76
CA ILE A 297 -3.17 9.40 -18.17
C ILE A 297 -4.45 10.21 -18.40
N TYR A 298 -4.43 11.07 -19.40
CA TYR A 298 -5.62 11.78 -19.88
C TYR A 298 -6.07 11.19 -21.22
N LYS A 299 -7.36 11.18 -21.46
CA LYS A 299 -7.93 10.68 -22.71
C LYS A 299 -7.36 11.42 -23.95
N ASN A 300 -7.18 12.73 -23.84
CA ASN A 300 -6.58 13.61 -24.84
C ASN A 300 -6.20 14.97 -24.23
N LYS A 301 -5.57 15.85 -25.03
CA LYS A 301 -5.15 17.20 -24.60
C LYS A 301 -6.29 18.07 -24.06
N PHE A 302 -7.51 17.94 -24.57
CA PHE A 302 -8.66 18.69 -24.09
C PHE A 302 -8.93 18.34 -22.60
N TRP A 303 -8.99 17.06 -22.25
CA TRP A 303 -9.19 16.61 -20.89
C TRP A 303 -8.00 16.92 -19.98
N GLU A 304 -6.79 16.85 -20.50
CA GLU A 304 -5.58 17.27 -19.80
C GLU A 304 -5.70 18.72 -19.36
N THR A 305 -6.05 19.65 -20.27
CA THR A 305 -6.18 21.07 -19.97
C THR A 305 -7.27 21.36 -18.91
N ILE A 306 -8.43 20.72 -19.03
CA ILE A 306 -9.53 20.94 -18.08
C ILE A 306 -9.21 20.34 -16.69
N LEU A 307 -8.76 19.06 -16.66
CA LEU A 307 -8.60 18.35 -15.41
C LEU A 307 -7.34 18.75 -14.66
N SER A 308 -6.25 19.10 -15.35
CA SER A 308 -5.04 19.63 -14.70
C SER A 308 -5.34 20.93 -13.94
N THR A 309 -6.09 21.84 -14.54
CA THR A 309 -6.51 23.09 -13.88
C THR A 309 -7.36 22.84 -12.63
N VAL A 310 -8.32 21.90 -12.73
CA VAL A 310 -9.19 21.54 -11.59
C VAL A 310 -8.38 20.86 -10.47
N ILE A 311 -7.47 19.95 -10.81
CA ILE A 311 -6.64 19.23 -9.83
C ILE A 311 -5.65 20.19 -9.15
N THR A 312 -5.03 21.09 -9.90
CA THR A 312 -4.11 22.09 -9.34
C THR A 312 -4.84 23.02 -8.35
N ASN A 313 -6.04 23.43 -8.67
CA ASN A 313 -6.86 24.25 -7.78
C ASN A 313 -7.29 23.50 -6.50
N LEU A 314 -7.56 22.17 -6.59
CA LEU A 314 -7.88 21.35 -5.43
C LEU A 314 -6.68 21.04 -4.54
N ASN A 315 -5.47 21.01 -5.10
CA ASN A 315 -4.24 20.80 -4.33
C ASN A 315 -3.70 22.10 -3.68
N ASN A 316 -4.25 23.26 -4.05
CA ASN A 316 -3.91 24.58 -3.50
C ASN A 316 -4.95 25.07 -2.48
N LEU A 317 -6.02 24.31 -2.22
CA LEU A 317 -7.00 24.50 -1.16
C LEU A 317 -6.72 23.52 -0.02
#